data_ff3f1e81c50f283b092e735e6b1fdbd1
#
_entry.id   ff3f1e81c50f283b092e735e6b1fdbd1
#
_cell.length_a   1.000
_cell.length_b   1.000
_cell.length_c   1.000
_cell.angle_alpha   90.00
_cell.angle_beta   90.00
_cell.angle_gamma   90.00
#
_symmetry.space_group_name_H-M   'P 1'
#
loop_
_entity.id
_entity.type
_entity.pdbx_description
1 polymer ?
#
loop_
_entity_poly.entity_id
_entity_poly.type
_entity_poly.pdbx_seq_one_letter_code
_entity_poly.pdbx_strand_id
1 'polypeptide(L)'
;MALRSPRLAPRVAGHTFRSFFSSPPSFTKANIKLVAELRKRTEVSLSKAKEALTVTNNDVNAALEWLEKDLVASGAKKKEKVQGRTAGEGLVGVSVLSNGFSKQNAGRGVRAAMVELNCETDFVARNQLFGELLDDIAHTAAFISDFDAYHTIADSKVFLDKFLLPAPLLSARDPSQRPTTDVGGAVDALIAKVGENVSLTRAVSISHPSPSSQSNVALRVASYLHGSVAGGLTSQGRIGSLALLALKSPRLSTIMENSTFPEDIEKLQRSLARQIVGLETQSVQGADETALYNQPFMMLAGSDQPVGTVLKQWATEKGLIQPGEEGSGLEVLEFAKWSVGGGGVVSSEKATNDM
;
A
#
# COMPACT_ATOMS: atom_id res chain seq x y z
N MET A 1 -17.84 53.43 93.81
CA MET A 1 -17.06 52.20 94.11
C MET A 1 -17.79 51.06 93.42
N ALA A 2 -17.31 50.60 92.32
CA ALA A 2 -17.92 49.51 91.52
C ALA A 2 -16.81 48.53 91.15
N LEU A 3 -16.89 47.34 91.75
CA LEU A 3 -16.02 46.23 91.52
C LEU A 3 -16.38 45.55 90.21
N ARG A 4 -15.44 45.47 89.24
CA ARG A 4 -15.57 44.71 87.97
C ARG A 4 -15.14 43.27 88.21
N SER A 5 -16.00 42.32 87.95
CA SER A 5 -15.71 40.87 87.82
C SER A 5 -15.05 40.54 86.52
N PRO A 6 -14.09 39.60 86.42
CA PRO A 6 -13.49 39.16 85.18
C PRO A 6 -14.38 38.14 84.41
N ARG A 7 -14.55 38.33 83.11
CA ARG A 7 -15.22 37.40 82.21
C ARG A 7 -14.27 36.24 81.85
N LEU A 8 -14.71 35.02 82.06
CA LEU A 8 -14.09 33.81 81.52
C LEU A 8 -14.35 33.69 80.00
N ALA A 9 -13.30 33.52 79.25
CA ALA A 9 -13.37 33.22 77.82
C ALA A 9 -13.61 31.70 77.61
N PRO A 10 -14.38 31.29 76.58
CA PRO A 10 -14.60 29.87 76.34
C PRO A 10 -13.37 29.21 75.62
N ARG A 11 -13.01 28.01 76.13
CA ARG A 11 -12.00 27.14 75.53
C ARG A 11 -12.53 26.63 74.20
N VAL A 12 -11.86 26.98 73.09
CA VAL A 12 -12.07 26.39 71.79
C VAL A 12 -11.36 25.03 71.74
N ALA A 13 -12.13 23.94 71.58
CA ALA A 13 -11.58 22.61 71.42
C ALA A 13 -10.94 22.55 69.97
N GLY A 14 -9.63 22.39 69.96
CA GLY A 14 -8.87 22.20 68.73
C GLY A 14 -9.18 20.81 68.09
N HIS A 15 -9.89 20.81 67.04
CA HIS A 15 -9.96 19.62 66.16
C HIS A 15 -8.64 19.44 65.42
N THR A 16 -7.84 18.46 65.84
CA THR A 16 -6.66 18.01 65.07
C THR A 16 -7.11 17.35 63.81
N PHE A 17 -7.02 18.07 62.68
CA PHE A 17 -7.08 17.46 61.36
C PHE A 17 -5.89 16.51 61.18
N ARG A 18 -6.13 15.21 61.21
CA ARG A 18 -5.19 14.21 60.74
C ARG A 18 -5.10 14.36 59.20
N SER A 19 -4.02 14.98 58.72
CA SER A 19 -3.63 14.93 57.32
C SER A 19 -3.31 13.48 56.98
N PHE A 20 -4.15 12.87 56.18
CA PHE A 20 -3.80 11.63 55.50
C PHE A 20 -2.74 12.00 54.43
N PHE A 21 -1.47 11.86 54.79
CA PHE A 21 -0.41 11.79 53.80
C PHE A 21 -0.62 10.49 53.01
N SER A 22 -1.27 10.58 51.85
CA SER A 22 -1.21 9.54 50.86
C SER A 22 0.26 9.40 50.45
N SER A 23 0.89 8.30 50.80
CA SER A 23 2.22 7.96 50.34
C SER A 23 2.21 7.94 48.81
N PRO A 24 3.18 8.53 48.12
CA PRO A 24 3.24 8.43 46.68
C PRO A 24 3.29 6.95 46.26
N PRO A 25 2.64 6.57 45.15
CA PRO A 25 2.65 5.19 44.72
C PRO A 25 4.10 4.73 44.54
N SER A 26 4.49 3.69 45.26
CA SER A 26 5.82 3.08 45.12
C SER A 26 5.86 2.35 43.78
N PHE A 27 6.46 2.95 42.76
CA PHE A 27 6.71 2.29 41.49
C PHE A 27 7.64 1.09 41.71
N THR A 28 7.13 -0.10 41.45
CA THR A 28 7.93 -1.35 41.49
C THR A 28 8.98 -1.30 40.39
N LYS A 29 10.23 -1.60 40.71
CA LYS A 29 11.30 -1.69 39.68
C LYS A 29 10.93 -2.73 38.65
N ALA A 30 11.10 -2.38 37.37
CA ALA A 30 10.82 -3.29 36.24
C ALA A 30 11.66 -4.59 36.35
N ASN A 31 11.00 -5.73 36.29
CA ASN A 31 11.65 -7.04 36.31
C ASN A 31 12.38 -7.29 34.99
N ILE A 32 13.69 -7.58 35.06
CA ILE A 32 14.55 -7.75 33.87
C ILE A 32 14.06 -8.89 32.96
N LYS A 33 13.53 -9.99 33.52
CA LYS A 33 12.99 -11.11 32.73
C LYS A 33 11.75 -10.67 31.94
N LEU A 34 10.83 -9.93 32.56
CA LEU A 34 9.64 -9.39 31.91
C LEU A 34 9.98 -8.32 30.87
N VAL A 35 11.03 -7.52 31.10
CA VAL A 35 11.55 -6.58 30.12
C VAL A 35 12.05 -7.31 28.86
N ALA A 36 12.77 -8.43 29.02
CA ALA A 36 13.23 -9.23 27.89
C ALA A 36 12.06 -9.87 27.14
N GLU A 37 11.06 -10.39 27.85
CA GLU A 37 9.86 -10.97 27.26
C GLU A 37 9.05 -9.91 26.49
N LEU A 38 8.79 -8.75 27.10
CA LEU A 38 8.04 -7.66 26.48
C LEU A 38 8.73 -7.17 25.19
N ARG A 39 10.07 -7.02 25.21
CA ARG A 39 10.84 -6.66 24.03
C ARG A 39 10.80 -7.69 22.92
N LYS A 40 10.80 -8.99 23.27
CA LYS A 40 10.66 -10.06 22.27
C LYS A 40 9.30 -10.03 21.56
N ARG A 41 8.24 -9.59 22.25
CA ARG A 41 6.87 -9.48 21.70
C ARG A 41 6.62 -8.18 20.94
N THR A 42 7.29 -7.08 21.30
CA THR A 42 6.92 -5.73 20.82
C THR A 42 8.05 -4.97 20.13
N GLU A 43 9.28 -5.50 20.14
CA GLU A 43 10.49 -4.87 19.56
C GLU A 43 10.80 -3.45 20.07
N VAL A 44 10.14 -2.98 21.12
CA VAL A 44 10.36 -1.66 21.70
C VAL A 44 11.74 -1.51 22.35
N SER A 45 12.21 -0.27 22.51
CA SER A 45 13.49 0.01 23.17
C SER A 45 13.51 -0.47 24.63
N LEU A 46 14.70 -0.76 25.15
CA LEU A 46 14.88 -1.19 26.55
C LEU A 46 14.31 -0.19 27.56
N SER A 47 14.45 1.11 27.29
CA SER A 47 13.92 2.18 28.13
C SER A 47 12.40 2.16 28.16
N LYS A 48 11.77 1.99 26.99
CA LYS A 48 10.32 2.00 26.85
C LYS A 48 9.67 0.76 27.49
N ALA A 49 10.29 -0.41 27.32
CA ALA A 49 9.84 -1.64 27.98
C ALA A 49 9.92 -1.54 29.53
N LYS A 50 11.00 -0.94 30.05
CA LYS A 50 11.12 -0.66 31.50
C LYS A 50 10.06 0.31 31.98
N GLU A 51 9.81 1.39 31.26
CA GLU A 51 8.80 2.40 31.60
C GLU A 51 7.41 1.75 31.66
N ALA A 52 7.01 1.00 30.62
CA ALA A 52 5.73 0.31 30.57
C ALA A 52 5.52 -0.62 31.76
N LEU A 53 6.50 -1.49 32.08
CA LEU A 53 6.41 -2.42 33.20
C LEU A 53 6.42 -1.70 34.56
N THR A 54 7.11 -0.59 34.67
CA THR A 54 7.11 0.21 35.92
C THR A 54 5.73 0.82 36.16
N VAL A 55 5.11 1.39 35.15
CA VAL A 55 3.77 2.01 35.22
C VAL A 55 2.68 0.98 35.51
N THR A 56 2.83 -0.23 34.95
CA THR A 56 1.84 -1.32 35.07
C THR A 56 2.16 -2.34 36.16
N ASN A 57 3.05 -2.01 37.08
CA ASN A 57 3.45 -2.88 38.21
C ASN A 57 3.91 -4.29 37.76
N ASN A 58 4.66 -4.38 36.67
CA ASN A 58 5.15 -5.63 36.07
C ASN A 58 4.04 -6.56 35.49
N ASP A 59 2.87 -6.05 35.21
CA ASP A 59 1.86 -6.77 34.43
C ASP A 59 2.16 -6.65 32.94
N VAL A 60 2.47 -7.78 32.31
CA VAL A 60 2.87 -7.82 30.88
C VAL A 60 1.70 -7.46 29.96
N ASN A 61 0.47 -7.89 30.27
CA ASN A 61 -0.70 -7.59 29.45
C ASN A 61 -1.07 -6.11 29.53
N ALA A 62 -1.11 -5.57 30.73
CA ALA A 62 -1.32 -4.13 30.94
C ALA A 62 -0.19 -3.30 30.33
N ALA A 63 1.06 -3.80 30.33
CA ALA A 63 2.19 -3.14 29.68
C ALA A 63 2.07 -3.12 28.15
N LEU A 64 1.52 -4.18 27.54
CA LEU A 64 1.21 -4.18 26.10
C LEU A 64 0.16 -3.13 25.75
N GLU A 65 -0.95 -3.08 26.46
CA GLU A 65 -1.98 -2.05 26.25
C GLU A 65 -1.45 -0.63 26.47
N TRP A 66 -0.61 -0.46 27.50
CA TRP A 66 0.03 0.84 27.78
C TRP A 66 0.95 1.25 26.63
N LEU A 67 1.75 0.31 26.08
CA LEU A 67 2.64 0.56 24.96
C LEU A 67 1.86 0.94 23.69
N GLU A 68 0.73 0.30 23.42
CA GLU A 68 -0.14 0.66 22.30
C GLU A 68 -0.66 2.09 22.43
N LYS A 69 -1.19 2.44 23.60
CA LYS A 69 -1.67 3.80 23.88
C LYS A 69 -0.55 4.85 23.82
N ASP A 70 0.62 4.52 24.35
CA ASP A 70 1.79 5.41 24.30
C ASP A 70 2.33 5.55 22.88
N LEU A 71 2.29 4.48 22.07
CA LEU A 71 2.67 4.52 20.66
C LEU A 71 1.81 5.52 19.88
N VAL A 72 0.49 5.48 20.10
CA VAL A 72 -0.45 6.43 19.48
C VAL A 72 -0.16 7.86 19.97
N ALA A 73 -0.02 8.07 21.28
CA ALA A 73 0.21 9.40 21.85
C ALA A 73 1.59 9.97 21.50
N SER A 74 2.65 9.13 21.49
CA SER A 74 4.00 9.54 21.14
C SER A 74 4.18 9.66 19.62
N GLY A 75 3.41 8.91 18.83
CA GLY A 75 3.40 8.94 17.37
C GLY A 75 3.04 10.31 16.85
N ALA A 76 1.95 10.90 17.34
CA ALA A 76 1.53 12.25 16.96
C ALA A 76 2.63 13.31 17.20
N LYS A 77 3.28 13.27 18.38
CA LYS A 77 4.39 14.19 18.69
C LYS A 77 5.64 13.95 17.84
N LYS A 78 5.96 12.71 17.51
CA LYS A 78 7.08 12.38 16.63
C LYS A 78 6.77 12.78 15.20
N LYS A 79 5.57 12.51 14.72
CA LYS A 79 5.08 12.93 13.39
C LYS A 79 5.23 14.44 13.22
N GLU A 80 4.76 15.23 14.19
CA GLU A 80 4.90 16.69 14.15
C GLU A 80 6.37 17.15 14.01
N LYS A 81 7.31 16.46 14.68
CA LYS A 81 8.75 16.78 14.61
C LYS A 81 9.41 16.39 13.28
N VAL A 82 8.92 15.37 12.59
CA VAL A 82 9.53 14.85 11.36
C VAL A 82 8.78 15.26 10.10
N GLN A 83 7.55 15.71 10.20
CA GLN A 83 6.63 16.02 9.08
C GLN A 83 7.20 17.04 8.06
N GLY A 84 8.14 17.88 8.46
CA GLY A 84 8.80 18.84 7.56
C GLY A 84 10.06 18.31 6.89
N ARG A 85 10.48 17.08 7.15
CA ARG A 85 11.69 16.49 6.60
C ARG A 85 11.40 15.84 5.25
N THR A 86 12.37 15.90 4.34
CA THR A 86 12.25 15.31 3.00
C THR A 86 12.32 13.79 3.08
N ALA A 87 11.29 13.11 2.59
CA ALA A 87 11.23 11.67 2.43
C ALA A 87 11.49 11.33 0.94
N GLY A 88 12.76 11.25 0.54
CA GLY A 88 13.17 11.01 -0.85
C GLY A 88 13.45 9.55 -1.18
N GLU A 89 13.59 8.69 -0.18
CA GLU A 89 13.76 7.25 -0.31
C GLU A 89 12.41 6.53 -0.15
N GLY A 90 12.36 5.23 -0.38
CA GLY A 90 11.13 4.46 -0.21
C GLY A 90 11.01 3.29 -1.19
N LEU A 91 9.79 2.78 -1.34
CA LEU A 91 9.44 1.69 -2.25
C LEU A 91 8.09 1.92 -2.91
N VAL A 92 7.95 1.35 -4.11
CA VAL A 92 6.67 1.15 -4.80
C VAL A 92 6.21 -0.28 -4.52
N GLY A 93 4.97 -0.44 -4.07
CA GLY A 93 4.32 -1.72 -3.87
C GLY A 93 3.18 -1.95 -4.86
N VAL A 94 3.01 -3.18 -5.32
CA VAL A 94 1.90 -3.58 -6.19
C VAL A 94 1.18 -4.77 -5.58
N SER A 95 -0.15 -4.69 -5.51
CA SER A 95 -1.03 -5.80 -5.16
C SER A 95 -1.99 -6.09 -6.31
N VAL A 96 -2.05 -7.36 -6.73
CA VAL A 96 -2.98 -7.83 -7.76
C VAL A 96 -3.90 -8.87 -7.14
N LEU A 97 -5.14 -8.49 -6.85
CA LEU A 97 -6.16 -9.38 -6.28
C LEU A 97 -6.85 -10.22 -7.36
N SER A 98 -7.00 -9.65 -8.55
CA SER A 98 -7.50 -10.34 -9.73
C SER A 98 -6.80 -9.78 -10.97
N ASN A 99 -6.12 -10.65 -11.68
CA ASN A 99 -5.41 -10.28 -12.92
C ASN A 99 -6.28 -10.35 -14.17
N GLY A 100 -7.59 -10.59 -14.00
CA GLY A 100 -8.56 -10.68 -15.08
C GLY A 100 -8.86 -12.10 -15.53
N PHE A 101 -9.29 -12.25 -16.76
CA PHE A 101 -9.78 -13.50 -17.33
C PHE A 101 -8.71 -14.58 -17.32
N SER A 102 -9.02 -15.74 -16.74
CA SER A 102 -8.21 -16.96 -16.82
C SER A 102 -9.12 -18.20 -16.83
N LYS A 103 -8.54 -19.36 -17.23
CA LYS A 103 -9.27 -20.64 -17.26
C LYS A 103 -9.87 -21.03 -15.87
N GLN A 104 -9.20 -20.65 -14.79
CA GLN A 104 -9.62 -20.93 -13.42
C GLN A 104 -10.58 -19.86 -12.85
N ASN A 105 -10.62 -18.69 -13.48
CA ASN A 105 -11.33 -17.50 -13.01
C ASN A 105 -12.22 -16.90 -14.11
N ALA A 106 -12.84 -17.76 -14.93
CA ALA A 106 -13.83 -17.31 -15.91
C ALA A 106 -14.90 -16.48 -15.19
N GLY A 107 -14.97 -15.18 -15.47
CA GLY A 107 -15.93 -14.28 -14.85
C GLY A 107 -15.40 -13.39 -13.73
N ARG A 108 -14.12 -13.39 -13.40
CA ARG A 108 -13.53 -12.39 -12.49
C ARG A 108 -13.00 -11.19 -13.28
N GLY A 109 -13.38 -9.99 -12.85
CA GLY A 109 -12.84 -8.75 -13.35
C GLY A 109 -11.36 -8.56 -12.98
N VAL A 110 -10.79 -7.43 -13.32
CA VAL A 110 -9.47 -7.01 -12.89
C VAL A 110 -9.55 -6.20 -11.61
N ARG A 111 -8.60 -6.41 -10.70
CA ARG A 111 -8.48 -5.64 -9.49
C ARG A 111 -7.03 -5.61 -9.02
N ALA A 112 -6.43 -4.44 -9.07
CA ALA A 112 -5.04 -4.22 -8.69
C ALA A 112 -4.83 -2.80 -8.19
N ALA A 113 -3.77 -2.59 -7.40
CA ALA A 113 -3.32 -1.26 -7.00
C ALA A 113 -1.80 -1.17 -6.98
N MET A 114 -1.31 0.05 -7.17
CA MET A 114 0.09 0.42 -6.99
C MET A 114 0.16 1.61 -6.04
N VAL A 115 1.06 1.54 -5.06
CA VAL A 115 1.23 2.57 -4.03
C VAL A 115 2.71 2.91 -3.88
N GLU A 116 3.02 4.16 -3.51
CA GLU A 116 4.37 4.59 -3.17
C GLU A 116 4.41 5.07 -1.73
N LEU A 117 5.24 4.41 -0.93
CA LEU A 117 5.54 4.77 0.45
C LEU A 117 6.98 5.28 0.53
N ASN A 118 7.15 6.50 1.05
CA ASN A 118 8.44 7.17 1.14
C ASN A 118 8.92 7.27 2.59
N CYS A 119 10.24 7.34 2.77
CA CYS A 119 10.93 7.56 4.03
C CYS A 119 12.19 8.43 3.82
N GLU A 120 12.87 8.80 4.93
CA GLU A 120 14.06 9.65 4.84
C GLU A 120 15.28 8.88 4.35
N THR A 121 15.44 7.61 4.77
CA THR A 121 16.64 6.81 4.48
C THR A 121 16.33 5.46 3.82
N ASP A 122 17.31 4.95 3.07
CA ASP A 122 17.26 3.62 2.48
C ASP A 122 17.31 2.50 3.54
N PHE A 123 17.83 2.77 4.73
CA PHE A 123 17.80 1.83 5.87
C PHE A 123 16.36 1.52 6.30
N VAL A 124 15.51 2.56 6.40
CA VAL A 124 14.10 2.37 6.71
C VAL A 124 13.35 1.72 5.55
N ALA A 125 13.65 2.11 4.29
CA ALA A 125 13.05 1.46 3.12
C ALA A 125 13.35 -0.06 3.04
N ARG A 126 14.49 -0.50 3.59
CA ARG A 126 14.86 -1.93 3.66
C ARG A 126 14.36 -2.64 4.92
N ASN A 127 13.71 -1.92 5.83
CA ASN A 127 13.20 -2.49 7.06
C ASN A 127 11.98 -3.39 6.76
N GLN A 128 11.93 -4.54 7.41
CA GLN A 128 10.83 -5.49 7.25
C GLN A 128 9.47 -4.86 7.59
N LEU A 129 9.37 -4.05 8.66
CA LEU A 129 8.12 -3.38 9.05
C LEU A 129 7.63 -2.40 7.98
N PHE A 130 8.57 -1.71 7.30
CA PHE A 130 8.23 -0.81 6.20
C PHE A 130 7.67 -1.58 5.01
N GLY A 131 8.32 -2.69 4.64
CA GLY A 131 7.87 -3.55 3.55
C GLY A 131 6.51 -4.20 3.83
N GLU A 132 6.31 -4.71 5.05
CA GLU A 132 5.03 -5.29 5.47
C GLU A 132 3.89 -4.28 5.42
N LEU A 133 4.13 -3.06 5.94
CA LEU A 133 3.14 -1.98 5.86
C LEU A 133 2.82 -1.62 4.41
N LEU A 134 3.83 -1.54 3.54
CA LEU A 134 3.62 -1.25 2.12
C LEU A 134 2.77 -2.32 1.43
N ASP A 135 2.99 -3.61 1.73
CA ASP A 135 2.17 -4.70 1.18
C ASP A 135 0.72 -4.62 1.66
N ASP A 136 0.51 -4.37 2.95
CA ASP A 136 -0.82 -4.25 3.55
C ASP A 136 -1.56 -3.02 2.97
N ILE A 137 -0.87 -1.89 2.76
CA ILE A 137 -1.45 -0.70 2.11
C ILE A 137 -1.81 -1.00 0.65
N ALA A 138 -0.92 -1.65 -0.11
CA ALA A 138 -1.19 -2.00 -1.51
C ALA A 138 -2.37 -2.99 -1.62
N HIS A 139 -2.43 -3.96 -0.72
CA HIS A 139 -3.54 -4.91 -0.62
C HIS A 139 -4.87 -4.18 -0.29
N THR A 140 -4.85 -3.30 0.71
CA THR A 140 -6.01 -2.49 1.09
C THR A 140 -6.48 -1.64 -0.08
N ALA A 141 -5.56 -0.95 -0.76
CA ALA A 141 -5.86 -0.12 -1.93
C ALA A 141 -6.54 -0.92 -3.04
N ALA A 142 -6.03 -2.12 -3.34
CA ALA A 142 -6.64 -3.01 -4.33
C ALA A 142 -8.02 -3.52 -3.87
N PHE A 143 -8.21 -3.74 -2.57
CA PHE A 143 -9.46 -4.28 -2.03
C PHE A 143 -10.59 -3.25 -2.01
N ILE A 144 -10.31 -2.01 -1.60
CA ILE A 144 -11.34 -0.95 -1.47
C ILE A 144 -11.71 -0.31 -2.81
N SER A 145 -11.00 -0.64 -3.91
CA SER A 145 -11.32 -0.14 -5.24
C SER A 145 -12.73 -0.56 -5.64
N ASP A 146 -13.59 0.41 -5.94
CA ASP A 146 -14.98 0.14 -6.28
C ASP A 146 -15.10 -0.34 -7.72
N PHE A 147 -15.95 -1.37 -7.95
CA PHE A 147 -16.22 -1.89 -9.31
C PHE A 147 -17.14 -0.99 -10.13
N ASP A 148 -17.94 -0.15 -9.45
CA ASP A 148 -18.97 0.66 -10.12
C ASP A 148 -18.43 1.98 -10.69
N ALA A 149 -17.22 2.34 -10.33
CA ALA A 149 -16.56 3.51 -10.89
C ALA A 149 -15.49 3.05 -11.88
N TYR A 150 -15.63 3.43 -13.14
CA TYR A 150 -14.53 3.42 -14.11
C TYR A 150 -13.44 4.38 -13.58
N HIS A 151 -12.68 3.90 -12.62
CA HIS A 151 -11.51 4.63 -12.16
C HIS A 151 -10.38 4.31 -13.12
N THR A 152 -10.29 5.12 -14.15
CA THR A 152 -9.01 5.38 -14.79
C THR A 152 -8.02 5.76 -13.70
N ILE A 153 -6.77 5.43 -13.89
CA ILE A 153 -5.59 5.83 -13.08
C ILE A 153 -5.62 7.32 -12.65
N ALA A 154 -6.65 8.09 -12.97
CA ALA A 154 -6.64 9.54 -13.16
C ALA A 154 -6.71 10.39 -11.90
N ASP A 155 -6.99 9.96 -10.70
CA ASP A 155 -7.01 10.88 -9.56
C ASP A 155 -6.43 10.28 -8.28
N SER A 156 -5.12 10.02 -8.35
CA SER A 156 -4.37 9.37 -7.27
C SER A 156 -4.48 10.10 -5.92
N LYS A 157 -4.62 11.44 -5.92
CA LYS A 157 -4.69 12.22 -4.69
C LYS A 157 -6.04 12.12 -4.00
N VAL A 158 -7.13 12.18 -4.75
CA VAL A 158 -8.50 12.01 -4.19
C VAL A 158 -8.67 10.59 -3.66
N PHE A 159 -8.19 9.59 -4.39
CA PHE A 159 -8.22 8.20 -3.93
C PHE A 159 -7.41 8.02 -2.65
N LEU A 160 -6.21 8.59 -2.59
CA LEU A 160 -5.35 8.54 -1.42
C LEU A 160 -6.00 9.18 -0.19
N ASP A 161 -6.40 10.45 -0.30
CA ASP A 161 -6.80 11.26 0.85
C ASP A 161 -8.20 10.90 1.36
N LYS A 162 -9.14 10.62 0.46
CA LYS A 162 -10.54 10.40 0.83
C LYS A 162 -10.90 8.95 1.08
N PHE A 163 -10.22 8.03 0.43
CA PHE A 163 -10.59 6.61 0.47
C PHE A 163 -9.53 5.74 1.13
N LEU A 164 -8.25 5.90 0.78
CA LEU A 164 -7.22 4.98 1.25
C LEU A 164 -6.74 5.28 2.66
N LEU A 165 -6.39 6.52 2.97
CA LEU A 165 -5.89 6.88 4.31
C LEU A 165 -6.87 6.56 5.45
N PRO A 166 -8.21 6.81 5.33
CA PRO A 166 -9.17 6.46 6.36
C PRO A 166 -9.64 4.99 6.31
N ALA A 167 -9.19 4.20 5.31
CA ALA A 167 -9.62 2.80 5.19
C ALA A 167 -9.02 1.92 6.29
N PRO A 168 -9.78 0.95 6.82
CA PRO A 168 -9.23 -0.08 7.69
C PRO A 168 -8.08 -0.82 6.99
N LEU A 169 -6.90 -0.90 7.63
CA LEU A 169 -5.73 -1.57 7.07
C LEU A 169 -5.95 -3.08 7.06
N LEU A 170 -5.98 -3.67 5.86
CA LEU A 170 -6.14 -5.11 5.67
C LEU A 170 -4.76 -5.78 5.57
N SER A 171 -4.60 -6.93 6.23
CA SER A 171 -3.36 -7.69 6.11
C SER A 171 -3.29 -8.43 4.77
N ALA A 172 -2.21 -8.20 4.02
CA ALA A 172 -1.93 -8.92 2.79
C ALA A 172 -1.56 -10.40 3.03
N ARG A 173 -1.03 -10.70 4.22
CA ARG A 173 -0.57 -12.06 4.60
C ARG A 173 -1.65 -12.90 5.25
N ASP A 174 -2.53 -12.27 6.03
CA ASP A 174 -3.61 -12.94 6.74
C ASP A 174 -4.94 -12.20 6.53
N PRO A 175 -5.68 -12.54 5.46
CA PRO A 175 -6.97 -11.93 5.17
C PRO A 175 -8.04 -12.18 6.24
N SER A 176 -7.83 -13.13 7.17
CA SER A 176 -8.74 -13.41 8.28
C SER A 176 -8.55 -12.47 9.47
N GLN A 177 -7.41 -11.77 9.53
CA GLN A 177 -7.11 -10.83 10.59
C GLN A 177 -8.04 -9.61 10.50
N ARG A 178 -8.70 -9.31 11.62
CA ARG A 178 -9.53 -8.10 11.69
C ARG A 178 -8.65 -6.85 11.76
N PRO A 179 -8.96 -5.80 10.99
CA PRO A 179 -8.25 -4.54 11.08
C PRO A 179 -8.33 -3.95 12.49
N THR A 180 -7.19 -3.50 13.01
CA THR A 180 -7.09 -2.84 14.32
C THR A 180 -6.89 -1.33 14.20
N THR A 181 -6.50 -0.87 13.02
CA THR A 181 -6.23 0.55 12.72
C THR A 181 -6.56 0.84 11.24
N ASP A 182 -6.65 2.10 10.89
CA ASP A 182 -6.70 2.57 9.51
C ASP A 182 -5.28 2.72 8.93
N VAL A 183 -5.20 2.95 7.62
CA VAL A 183 -3.93 3.12 6.90
C VAL A 183 -3.14 4.30 7.45
N GLY A 184 -3.80 5.43 7.73
CA GLY A 184 -3.15 6.63 8.27
C GLY A 184 -2.54 6.36 9.65
N GLY A 185 -3.29 5.72 10.54
CA GLY A 185 -2.82 5.34 11.87
C GLY A 185 -1.65 4.34 11.83
N ALA A 186 -1.64 3.42 10.87
CA ALA A 186 -0.54 2.49 10.69
C ALA A 186 0.76 3.19 10.21
N VAL A 187 0.65 4.17 9.31
CA VAL A 187 1.78 5.02 8.91
C VAL A 187 2.31 5.79 10.12
N ASP A 188 1.44 6.39 10.93
CA ASP A 188 1.82 7.12 12.14
C ASP A 188 2.49 6.20 13.18
N ALA A 189 2.02 4.96 13.30
CA ALA A 189 2.63 3.95 14.18
C ALA A 189 4.04 3.56 13.68
N LEU A 190 4.25 3.46 12.37
CA LEU A 190 5.58 3.21 11.81
C LEU A 190 6.52 4.39 12.07
N ILE A 191 6.09 5.65 11.86
CA ILE A 191 6.85 6.87 12.21
C ILE A 191 7.29 6.84 13.68
N ALA A 192 6.38 6.46 14.59
CA ALA A 192 6.69 6.35 16.01
C ALA A 192 7.76 5.31 16.31
N LYS A 193 7.82 4.20 15.54
CA LYS A 193 8.80 3.12 15.71
C LYS A 193 10.16 3.47 15.12
N VAL A 194 10.20 3.95 13.87
CA VAL A 194 11.46 4.22 13.16
C VAL A 194 12.05 5.58 13.47
N GLY A 195 11.23 6.58 13.82
CA GLY A 195 11.66 7.94 14.13
C GLY A 195 12.02 8.79 12.91
N GLU A 196 11.65 8.34 11.72
CA GLU A 196 11.78 9.05 10.44
C GLU A 196 10.43 9.49 9.90
N ASN A 197 10.43 10.48 9.02
CA ASN A 197 9.25 10.84 8.25
C ASN A 197 8.91 9.70 7.28
N VAL A 198 7.70 9.17 7.39
CA VAL A 198 7.14 8.18 6.47
C VAL A 198 5.87 8.75 5.88
N SER A 199 5.74 8.74 4.56
CA SER A 199 4.58 9.30 3.88
C SER A 199 4.09 8.40 2.74
N LEU A 200 2.79 8.18 2.69
CA LEU A 200 2.12 7.60 1.54
C LEU A 200 1.92 8.71 0.50
N THR A 201 2.73 8.70 -0.57
CA THR A 201 2.85 9.82 -1.49
C THR A 201 1.84 9.75 -2.61
N ARG A 202 1.58 8.54 -3.13
CA ARG A 202 0.61 8.32 -4.21
C ARG A 202 0.10 6.90 -4.21
N ALA A 203 -1.12 6.76 -4.70
CA ALA A 203 -1.77 5.47 -4.88
C ALA A 203 -2.63 5.51 -6.15
N VAL A 204 -2.70 4.38 -6.84
CA VAL A 204 -3.54 4.19 -8.00
C VAL A 204 -4.14 2.80 -7.95
N SER A 205 -5.38 2.68 -8.41
CA SER A 205 -6.05 1.39 -8.51
C SER A 205 -6.68 1.19 -9.89
N ILE A 206 -6.70 -0.06 -10.32
CA ILE A 206 -7.42 -0.53 -11.50
C ILE A 206 -8.50 -1.48 -10.99
N SER A 207 -9.75 -1.17 -11.26
CA SER A 207 -10.88 -2.03 -10.91
C SER A 207 -11.91 -2.01 -12.04
N HIS A 208 -12.13 -3.17 -12.67
CA HIS A 208 -13.16 -3.33 -13.65
C HIS A 208 -13.91 -4.64 -13.40
N PRO A 209 -15.24 -4.63 -13.47
CA PRO A 209 -16.03 -5.85 -13.36
C PRO A 209 -15.69 -6.83 -14.48
N SER A 210 -16.05 -8.07 -14.29
CA SER A 210 -15.94 -9.05 -15.35
C SER A 210 -16.84 -8.65 -16.52
N PRO A 211 -16.31 -8.64 -17.74
CA PRO A 211 -17.17 -8.58 -18.91
C PRO A 211 -18.18 -9.75 -18.89
N SER A 212 -19.35 -9.55 -19.47
CA SER A 212 -20.33 -10.64 -19.60
C SER A 212 -19.71 -11.85 -20.30
N SER A 213 -20.20 -13.05 -20.02
CA SER A 213 -19.70 -14.29 -20.64
C SER A 213 -19.82 -14.31 -22.17
N GLN A 214 -20.62 -13.42 -22.73
CA GLN A 214 -20.79 -13.22 -24.18
C GLN A 214 -19.95 -12.05 -24.72
N SER A 215 -19.16 -11.40 -23.87
CA SER A 215 -18.32 -10.29 -24.31
C SER A 215 -17.17 -10.77 -25.18
N ASN A 216 -16.94 -10.06 -26.29
CA ASN A 216 -15.78 -10.25 -27.15
C ASN A 216 -14.51 -9.59 -26.56
N VAL A 217 -14.57 -9.10 -25.33
CA VAL A 217 -13.47 -8.40 -24.64
C VAL A 217 -13.16 -9.10 -23.33
N ALA A 218 -11.87 -9.33 -23.08
CA ALA A 218 -11.36 -9.75 -21.79
C ALA A 218 -10.27 -8.79 -21.33
N LEU A 219 -10.32 -8.40 -20.03
CA LEU A 219 -9.33 -7.52 -19.45
C LEU A 219 -8.26 -8.32 -18.71
N ARG A 220 -7.05 -7.78 -18.69
CA ARG A 220 -5.91 -8.32 -17.95
C ARG A 220 -5.07 -7.21 -17.34
N VAL A 221 -4.49 -7.48 -16.16
CA VAL A 221 -3.53 -6.60 -15.53
C VAL A 221 -2.12 -7.15 -15.70
N ALA A 222 -1.20 -6.28 -16.08
CA ALA A 222 0.23 -6.54 -16.11
C ALA A 222 0.93 -5.65 -15.09
N SER A 223 1.91 -6.19 -14.37
CA SER A 223 2.73 -5.43 -13.44
C SER A 223 4.17 -5.91 -13.44
N TYR A 224 5.08 -4.99 -13.14
CA TYR A 224 6.48 -5.30 -12.94
C TYR A 224 7.11 -4.31 -11.96
N LEU A 225 8.01 -4.83 -11.12
CA LEU A 225 8.76 -4.06 -10.13
C LEU A 225 10.25 -4.33 -10.30
N HIS A 226 11.05 -3.27 -10.34
CA HIS A 226 12.49 -3.32 -10.48
C HIS A 226 13.17 -2.72 -9.24
N GLY A 227 14.38 -3.22 -8.92
CA GLY A 227 15.14 -2.75 -7.79
C GLY A 227 14.55 -3.19 -6.45
N SER A 228 14.05 -4.43 -6.38
CA SER A 228 13.63 -5.03 -5.11
C SER A 228 14.79 -5.08 -4.12
N VAL A 229 14.51 -4.81 -2.85
CA VAL A 229 15.48 -4.90 -1.77
C VAL A 229 15.79 -6.37 -1.51
N ALA A 230 17.06 -6.72 -1.34
CA ALA A 230 17.46 -8.09 -1.01
C ALA A 230 16.77 -8.55 0.30
N GLY A 231 16.02 -9.67 0.22
CA GLY A 231 15.20 -10.15 1.33
C GLY A 231 13.80 -9.52 1.41
N GLY A 232 13.48 -8.58 0.49
CA GLY A 232 12.15 -7.96 0.38
C GLY A 232 11.12 -8.89 -0.26
N LEU A 233 9.87 -8.52 -0.12
CA LEU A 233 8.75 -9.19 -0.76
C LEU A 233 8.78 -8.93 -2.27
N THR A 234 8.36 -9.92 -3.06
CA THR A 234 8.39 -9.84 -4.53
C THR A 234 7.47 -8.77 -5.12
N SER A 235 6.54 -8.27 -4.31
CA SER A 235 5.58 -7.23 -4.65
C SER A 235 6.10 -5.80 -4.49
N GLN A 236 7.40 -5.58 -4.25
CA GLN A 236 7.99 -4.28 -3.93
C GLN A 236 9.23 -4.01 -4.78
N GLY A 237 9.46 -2.74 -5.11
CA GLY A 237 10.63 -2.30 -5.86
C GLY A 237 10.83 -0.78 -5.83
N ARG A 238 11.92 -0.29 -6.41
CA ARG A 238 12.19 1.14 -6.51
C ARG A 238 11.53 1.79 -7.73
N ILE A 239 11.23 0.99 -8.75
CA ILE A 239 10.50 1.41 -9.94
C ILE A 239 9.41 0.39 -10.19
N GLY A 240 8.21 0.85 -10.47
CA GLY A 240 7.06 -0.01 -10.72
C GLY A 240 6.24 0.41 -11.91
N SER A 241 5.59 -0.57 -12.54
CA SER A 241 4.55 -0.34 -13.52
C SER A 241 3.32 -1.20 -13.24
N LEU A 242 2.16 -0.63 -13.54
CA LEU A 242 0.87 -1.28 -13.54
C LEU A 242 0.16 -0.92 -14.84
N ALA A 243 -0.27 -1.91 -15.62
CA ALA A 243 -0.91 -1.69 -16.92
C ALA A 243 -2.19 -2.50 -17.06
N LEU A 244 -3.18 -1.92 -17.73
CA LEU A 244 -4.43 -2.57 -18.11
C LEU A 244 -4.37 -2.94 -19.59
N LEU A 245 -4.67 -4.20 -19.88
CA LEU A 245 -4.69 -4.77 -21.23
C LEU A 245 -6.09 -5.23 -21.59
N ALA A 246 -6.47 -5.08 -22.85
CA ALA A 246 -7.67 -5.65 -23.42
C ALA A 246 -7.35 -6.67 -24.50
N LEU A 247 -7.93 -7.86 -24.39
CA LEU A 247 -7.99 -8.86 -25.46
C LEU A 247 -9.35 -8.76 -26.10
N LYS A 248 -9.39 -8.55 -27.41
CA LYS A 248 -10.63 -8.37 -28.18
C LYS A 248 -10.71 -9.43 -29.25
N SER A 249 -11.70 -10.32 -29.20
CA SER A 249 -11.95 -11.31 -30.23
C SER A 249 -13.33 -11.95 -30.05
N PRO A 250 -14.08 -12.19 -31.10
CA PRO A 250 -15.33 -12.97 -31.03
C PRO A 250 -15.09 -14.43 -30.65
N ARG A 251 -13.84 -14.91 -30.67
CA ARG A 251 -13.43 -16.29 -30.36
C ARG A 251 -12.72 -16.43 -29.01
N LEU A 252 -12.81 -15.43 -28.15
CA LEU A 252 -12.09 -15.43 -26.88
C LEU A 252 -12.31 -16.71 -26.06
N SER A 253 -13.54 -17.17 -25.94
CA SER A 253 -13.86 -18.41 -25.21
C SER A 253 -13.09 -19.61 -25.73
N THR A 254 -13.09 -19.80 -27.03
CA THR A 254 -12.37 -20.92 -27.69
C THR A 254 -10.87 -20.81 -27.57
N ILE A 255 -10.32 -19.59 -27.73
CA ILE A 255 -8.86 -19.34 -27.57
C ILE A 255 -8.40 -19.63 -26.16
N MET A 256 -9.21 -19.30 -25.16
CA MET A 256 -8.91 -19.52 -23.76
C MET A 256 -8.98 -21.00 -23.33
N GLU A 257 -9.63 -21.87 -24.11
CA GLU A 257 -9.60 -23.32 -23.92
C GLU A 257 -8.25 -23.94 -24.29
N ASN A 258 -7.45 -23.25 -25.11
CA ASN A 258 -6.10 -23.69 -25.46
C ASN A 258 -5.21 -23.71 -24.21
N SER A 259 -4.58 -24.84 -23.95
CA SER A 259 -3.79 -25.08 -22.75
C SER A 259 -2.55 -24.19 -22.61
N THR A 260 -1.98 -23.72 -23.73
CA THR A 260 -0.75 -22.88 -23.74
C THR A 260 -1.03 -21.39 -23.68
N PHE A 261 -2.25 -20.95 -24.06
CA PHE A 261 -2.58 -19.53 -24.14
C PHE A 261 -2.40 -18.77 -22.81
N PRO A 262 -2.79 -19.32 -21.64
CA PRO A 262 -2.59 -18.64 -20.36
C PRO A 262 -1.12 -18.35 -20.03
N GLU A 263 -0.21 -19.27 -20.36
CA GLU A 263 1.23 -19.09 -20.16
C GLU A 263 1.81 -18.07 -21.14
N ASP A 264 1.38 -18.12 -22.39
CA ASP A 264 1.85 -17.21 -23.44
C ASP A 264 1.46 -15.77 -23.16
N ILE A 265 0.19 -15.55 -22.76
CA ILE A 265 -0.27 -14.19 -22.42
C ILE A 265 0.42 -13.68 -21.15
N GLU A 266 0.70 -14.54 -20.16
CA GLU A 266 1.41 -14.14 -18.95
C GLU A 266 2.86 -13.72 -19.25
N LYS A 267 3.56 -14.44 -20.12
CA LYS A 267 4.90 -14.08 -20.59
C LYS A 267 4.90 -12.73 -21.29
N LEU A 268 3.95 -12.52 -22.20
CA LEU A 268 3.81 -11.26 -22.93
C LEU A 268 3.51 -10.08 -22.00
N GLN A 269 2.55 -10.25 -21.07
CA GLN A 269 2.21 -9.24 -20.05
C GLN A 269 3.42 -8.82 -19.23
N ARG A 270 4.20 -9.79 -18.76
CA ARG A 270 5.42 -9.53 -17.99
C ARG A 270 6.45 -8.76 -18.81
N SER A 271 6.60 -9.11 -20.09
CA SER A 271 7.52 -8.42 -21.00
C SER A 271 7.06 -6.99 -21.27
N LEU A 272 5.76 -6.75 -21.47
CA LEU A 272 5.20 -5.40 -21.60
C LEU A 272 5.41 -4.54 -20.35
N ALA A 273 5.11 -5.07 -19.18
CA ALA A 273 5.31 -4.34 -17.93
C ALA A 273 6.81 -4.03 -17.68
N ARG A 274 7.71 -4.95 -18.04
CA ARG A 274 9.17 -4.72 -18.01
C ARG A 274 9.61 -3.67 -19.03
N GLN A 275 9.01 -3.64 -20.24
CA GLN A 275 9.27 -2.65 -21.26
C GLN A 275 8.94 -1.25 -20.75
N ILE A 276 7.76 -1.08 -20.15
CA ILE A 276 7.32 0.20 -19.57
C ILE A 276 8.31 0.68 -18.50
N VAL A 277 8.80 -0.21 -17.62
CA VAL A 277 9.78 0.14 -16.58
C VAL A 277 11.16 0.42 -17.16
N GLY A 278 11.60 -0.39 -18.12
CA GLY A 278 12.98 -0.38 -18.62
C GLY A 278 13.32 0.74 -19.57
N LEU A 279 12.34 1.32 -20.26
CA LEU A 279 12.52 2.42 -21.19
C LEU A 279 11.81 3.69 -20.72
N GLU A 280 12.13 4.83 -21.31
CA GLU A 280 11.41 6.08 -21.08
C GLU A 280 10.06 6.04 -21.81
N THR A 281 9.04 5.51 -21.16
CA THR A 281 7.69 5.36 -21.68
C THR A 281 6.77 6.39 -21.06
N GLN A 282 6.16 7.26 -21.86
CA GLN A 282 5.29 8.35 -21.40
C GLN A 282 3.83 8.21 -21.84
N SER A 283 3.59 7.52 -22.95
CA SER A 283 2.24 7.29 -23.48
C SER A 283 2.09 5.88 -24.04
N VAL A 284 0.86 5.42 -24.21
CA VAL A 284 0.60 4.15 -24.91
C VAL A 284 0.83 4.33 -26.41
N GLN A 285 0.20 5.36 -26.98
CA GLN A 285 0.30 5.73 -28.40
C GLN A 285 0.67 7.20 -28.52
N GLY A 286 1.37 7.56 -29.57
CA GLY A 286 1.82 8.92 -29.85
C GLY A 286 2.69 8.96 -31.09
N ALA A 287 3.13 10.17 -31.45
CA ALA A 287 4.00 10.38 -32.61
C ALA A 287 5.50 10.24 -32.28
N ASP A 288 5.86 10.24 -31.00
CA ASP A 288 7.24 10.27 -30.54
C ASP A 288 7.76 8.89 -30.11
N GLU A 289 9.06 8.82 -29.85
CA GLU A 289 9.77 7.60 -29.45
C GLU A 289 9.44 7.15 -28.01
N THR A 290 8.84 8.02 -27.19
CA THR A 290 8.43 7.69 -25.81
C THR A 290 7.09 6.99 -25.75
N ALA A 291 6.35 6.93 -26.87
CA ALA A 291 5.13 6.15 -26.98
C ALA A 291 5.47 4.66 -27.03
N LEU A 292 4.84 3.88 -26.13
CA LEU A 292 5.08 2.44 -25.95
C LEU A 292 5.03 1.68 -27.29
N TYR A 293 4.06 1.97 -28.14
CA TYR A 293 3.86 1.23 -29.38
C TYR A 293 4.93 1.49 -30.45
N ASN A 294 5.64 2.63 -30.36
CA ASN A 294 6.73 2.97 -31.25
C ASN A 294 8.08 2.40 -30.79
N GLN A 295 8.20 2.03 -29.53
CA GLN A 295 9.45 1.52 -28.97
C GLN A 295 9.78 0.12 -29.51
N PRO A 296 11.06 -0.20 -29.79
CA PRO A 296 11.47 -1.57 -30.06
C PRO A 296 11.19 -2.46 -28.86
N PHE A 297 10.57 -3.62 -29.05
CA PHE A 297 10.15 -4.50 -27.93
C PHE A 297 11.33 -5.30 -27.36
N MET A 298 12.28 -4.60 -26.77
CA MET A 298 13.53 -5.18 -26.26
C MET A 298 13.34 -6.18 -25.11
N MET A 299 12.24 -6.07 -24.36
CA MET A 299 11.96 -6.96 -23.22
C MET A 299 11.31 -8.29 -23.62
N LEU A 300 10.95 -8.46 -24.89
CA LEU A 300 10.50 -9.73 -25.46
C LEU A 300 11.68 -10.38 -26.22
N ALA A 301 12.09 -11.56 -25.79
CA ALA A 301 13.23 -12.25 -26.37
C ALA A 301 13.04 -12.49 -27.89
N GLY A 302 14.04 -12.10 -28.67
CA GLY A 302 14.05 -12.27 -30.12
C GLY A 302 13.29 -11.24 -30.92
N SER A 303 12.83 -10.13 -30.29
CA SER A 303 12.14 -9.05 -30.99
C SER A 303 12.93 -7.75 -30.92
N ASP A 304 13.09 -7.11 -32.07
CA ASP A 304 13.62 -5.75 -32.26
C ASP A 304 12.61 -4.81 -32.95
N GLN A 305 11.41 -5.38 -33.25
CA GLN A 305 10.35 -4.63 -33.89
C GLN A 305 9.58 -3.77 -32.89
N PRO A 306 8.85 -2.73 -33.38
CA PRO A 306 8.00 -1.91 -32.51
C PRO A 306 6.96 -2.73 -31.74
N VAL A 307 6.72 -2.36 -30.47
CA VAL A 307 5.74 -3.06 -29.61
C VAL A 307 4.39 -3.22 -30.30
N GLY A 308 3.85 -2.16 -30.92
CA GLY A 308 2.56 -2.23 -31.61
C GLY A 308 2.52 -3.28 -32.73
N THR A 309 3.63 -3.42 -33.49
CA THR A 309 3.76 -4.44 -34.54
C THR A 309 3.78 -5.84 -33.92
N VAL A 310 4.57 -6.04 -32.89
CA VAL A 310 4.70 -7.34 -32.22
C VAL A 310 3.39 -7.77 -31.58
N LEU A 311 2.64 -6.85 -30.96
CA LEU A 311 1.32 -7.17 -30.37
C LEU A 311 0.34 -7.63 -31.44
N LYS A 312 0.34 -6.98 -32.61
CA LYS A 312 -0.52 -7.36 -33.74
C LYS A 312 -0.15 -8.73 -34.31
N GLN A 313 1.16 -9.00 -34.46
CA GLN A 313 1.65 -10.30 -34.91
C GLN A 313 1.27 -11.41 -33.92
N TRP A 314 1.55 -11.19 -32.64
CA TRP A 314 1.21 -12.13 -31.60
C TRP A 314 -0.30 -12.42 -31.54
N ALA A 315 -1.13 -11.39 -31.63
CA ALA A 315 -2.59 -11.55 -31.66
C ALA A 315 -3.07 -12.36 -32.87
N THR A 316 -2.43 -12.19 -34.02
CA THR A 316 -2.72 -13.00 -35.24
C THR A 316 -2.29 -14.45 -35.04
N GLU A 317 -1.08 -14.70 -34.53
CA GLU A 317 -0.57 -16.05 -34.27
C GLU A 317 -1.42 -16.83 -33.25
N LYS A 318 -1.96 -16.10 -32.24
CA LYS A 318 -2.85 -16.69 -31.23
C LYS A 318 -4.31 -16.79 -31.67
N GLY A 319 -4.64 -16.36 -32.89
CA GLY A 319 -5.99 -16.45 -33.45
C GLY A 319 -6.98 -15.40 -32.91
N LEU A 320 -6.48 -14.36 -32.21
CA LEU A 320 -7.32 -13.24 -31.77
C LEU A 320 -7.80 -12.40 -32.97
N ILE A 321 -6.98 -12.28 -34.01
CA ILE A 321 -7.27 -11.54 -35.26
C ILE A 321 -7.37 -12.53 -36.39
N GLN A 322 -8.41 -12.38 -37.23
CA GLN A 322 -8.50 -13.04 -38.54
C GLN A 322 -8.52 -12.03 -39.69
N PRO A 323 -8.15 -12.45 -40.90
CA PRO A 323 -8.25 -11.59 -42.09
C PRO A 323 -9.65 -10.98 -42.23
N GLY A 324 -9.73 -9.66 -42.34
CA GLY A 324 -10.99 -8.93 -42.47
C GLY A 324 -11.69 -8.56 -41.15
N GLU A 325 -11.16 -8.92 -39.98
CA GLU A 325 -11.67 -8.48 -38.68
C GLU A 325 -10.99 -7.19 -38.22
N GLU A 326 -11.77 -6.11 -38.14
CA GLU A 326 -11.33 -4.86 -37.52
C GLU A 326 -11.68 -4.84 -36.03
N GLY A 327 -10.85 -4.15 -35.21
CA GLY A 327 -11.10 -3.99 -33.77
C GLY A 327 -10.80 -5.22 -32.91
N SER A 328 -10.29 -6.32 -33.49
CA SER A 328 -9.80 -7.49 -32.75
C SER A 328 -8.31 -7.36 -32.43
N GLY A 329 -7.84 -8.03 -31.37
CA GLY A 329 -6.43 -8.05 -31.02
C GLY A 329 -6.12 -7.94 -29.55
N LEU A 330 -4.89 -7.49 -29.26
CA LEU A 330 -4.41 -7.18 -27.92
C LEU A 330 -3.97 -5.72 -27.87
N GLU A 331 -4.51 -4.98 -26.93
CA GLU A 331 -4.23 -3.55 -26.73
C GLU A 331 -3.82 -3.27 -25.30
N VAL A 332 -2.93 -2.30 -25.13
CA VAL A 332 -2.66 -1.67 -23.84
C VAL A 332 -3.59 -0.46 -23.73
N LEU A 333 -4.51 -0.48 -22.77
CA LEU A 333 -5.48 0.61 -22.58
C LEU A 333 -4.87 1.78 -21.81
N GLU A 334 -4.15 1.44 -20.74
CA GLU A 334 -3.56 2.44 -19.85
C GLU A 334 -2.40 1.83 -19.05
N PHE A 335 -1.52 2.67 -18.54
CA PHE A 335 -0.50 2.28 -17.60
C PHE A 335 -0.14 3.40 -16.63
N ALA A 336 0.36 3.01 -15.46
CA ALA A 336 1.12 3.86 -14.56
C ALA A 336 2.56 3.35 -14.45
N LYS A 337 3.52 4.28 -14.46
CA LYS A 337 4.94 4.02 -14.21
C LYS A 337 5.45 5.00 -13.17
N TRP A 338 6.04 4.49 -12.10
CA TRP A 338 6.57 5.32 -11.01
C TRP A 338 7.98 4.92 -10.62
N SER A 339 8.77 5.93 -10.28
CA SER A 339 10.07 5.78 -9.61
C SER A 339 9.99 6.47 -8.25
N VAL A 340 10.55 5.83 -7.22
CA VAL A 340 10.60 6.37 -5.85
C VAL A 340 11.25 7.74 -5.85
N GLY A 341 10.59 8.71 -5.21
CA GLY A 341 11.06 10.09 -5.10
C GLY A 341 11.15 10.85 -6.43
N GLY A 342 10.79 10.21 -7.53
CA GLY A 342 10.83 10.76 -8.89
C GLY A 342 9.46 11.13 -9.43
N GLY A 343 9.46 11.62 -10.68
CA GLY A 343 8.25 11.80 -11.47
C GLY A 343 7.51 10.48 -11.68
N GLY A 344 6.23 10.57 -11.97
CA GLY A 344 5.41 9.44 -12.39
C GLY A 344 4.71 9.77 -13.69
N VAL A 345 4.54 8.77 -14.52
CA VAL A 345 3.72 8.85 -15.72
C VAL A 345 2.46 8.04 -15.51
N VAL A 346 1.35 8.63 -15.88
CA VAL A 346 0.06 7.96 -16.00
C VAL A 346 -0.44 8.27 -17.41
N SER A 347 -0.60 7.26 -18.22
CA SER A 347 -1.10 7.38 -19.58
C SER A 347 -2.36 6.55 -19.75
N SER A 348 -3.44 7.20 -20.16
CA SER A 348 -4.66 6.53 -20.61
C SER A 348 -4.89 6.86 -22.07
N GLU A 349 -5.27 5.85 -22.84
CA GLU A 349 -5.84 6.09 -24.15
C GLU A 349 -7.21 6.76 -23.92
N LYS A 350 -7.37 8.01 -24.37
CA LYS A 350 -8.70 8.64 -24.39
C LYS A 350 -9.56 7.75 -25.24
N ALA A 351 -10.55 7.09 -24.64
CA ALA A 351 -11.63 6.49 -25.38
C ALA A 351 -12.20 7.61 -26.27
N THR A 352 -11.93 7.55 -27.54
CA THR A 352 -12.72 8.28 -28.51
C THR A 352 -14.14 7.79 -28.32
N ASN A 353 -14.96 8.66 -27.72
CA ASN A 353 -16.41 8.53 -27.74
C ASN A 353 -16.85 8.58 -29.19
N ASP A 354 -16.98 7.41 -29.78
CA ASP A 354 -17.86 7.19 -30.91
C ASP A 354 -18.69 5.94 -30.57
N MET A 355 -19.90 6.26 -30.08
CA MET A 355 -21.02 5.33 -30.07
C MET A 355 -21.63 5.28 -31.45
#